data_f1fc2b5e899f38fdfa158f2ea2281f04
#
_entry.id   f1fc2b5e899f38fdfa158f2ea2281f04
#
_cell.length_a   1.000
_cell.length_b   1.000
_cell.length_c   1.000
_cell.angle_alpha   90.00
_cell.angle_beta   90.00
_cell.angle_gamma   90.00
#
_symmetry.space_group_name_H-M   'P 1'
#
loop_
_entity.id
_entity.type
_entity.pdbx_description
1 polymer ?
#
loop_
_entity_poly.entity_id
_entity_poly.type
_entity_poly.pdbx_seq_one_letter_code
_entity_poly.pdbx_strand_id
1 'polypeptide(L)'
;MRNYHDEPGNTRATKLVAAEKGYDAYMSKITPPAPVTDGRKVAVIGGGPTGMSAAYFVGRAGIPVTLFEKADRLGGIVRQVIPAFRISDEAIDKDVALMEKMGVEVKLNTEAPSVAELKAQGYTHIFFAVGAWKAGRLDIPGNVVPVIGWLRDMKAGKDVSLGHVAVVGGGNTAMDAARAALRAGAKSSTLVYRRTKKYMPADAEELEMAIADGVEFLELVAPVEQKDGKLICEKMKLGDPDDKGRRKPVPTGEMVEIPCDTVVSAVGEKVESEVFTRNGITVDEKGIPAFKTNLEGVYAGGDAMRGPATVVEGIADAQYFANAVIGEAHKFAIPAKAVATREEAVAKKGVLCESAKCEGNRCLTCNVVCQVCADVCPNRANVVIELPDGRQQILHVDRMCNECGNCAVFCPYDSAPYREKFTLFLTREGFDESVNNQGFLPLGGKKVLVRLDSKVFEADLDAKNDLPADIEVFIWTVLTKYAYLMG
;
A
#
# COMPACT_ATOMS: atom_id res chain seq x y z
N MET A 1 -5.08 -4.84 13.84
CA MET A 1 -5.92 -4.94 15.05
C MET A 1 -6.79 -6.20 15.05
N ARG A 2 -7.67 -6.38 14.08
CA ARG A 2 -8.59 -7.51 14.05
C ARG A 2 -7.94 -8.89 14.03
N ASN A 3 -6.82 -9.08 13.37
CA ASN A 3 -6.09 -10.34 13.31
C ASN A 3 -5.58 -10.87 14.68
N TYR A 4 -5.78 -10.11 15.75
CA TYR A 4 -5.51 -10.55 17.14
C TYR A 4 -6.78 -11.06 17.84
N HIS A 5 -7.93 -10.86 17.22
CA HIS A 5 -9.23 -11.32 17.76
C HIS A 5 -9.82 -12.42 16.86
N ASP A 6 -9.65 -12.26 15.55
CA ASP A 6 -10.16 -13.12 14.50
C ASP A 6 -9.27 -12.92 13.24
N GLU A 7 -9.76 -13.13 12.05
CA GLU A 7 -9.03 -12.89 10.82
C GLU A 7 -8.77 -11.39 10.55
N PRO A 8 -7.64 -11.02 9.90
CA PRO A 8 -7.39 -9.65 9.47
C PRO A 8 -8.48 -9.13 8.56
N GLY A 9 -8.74 -7.81 8.64
CA GLY A 9 -9.73 -7.15 7.79
C GLY A 9 -9.39 -7.25 6.30
N ASN A 10 -10.25 -7.83 5.47
CA ASN A 10 -10.05 -7.89 4.02
C ASN A 10 -10.39 -6.55 3.35
N THR A 11 -9.56 -5.54 3.63
CA THR A 11 -9.73 -4.17 3.13
C THR A 11 -9.67 -4.11 1.61
N ARG A 12 -8.87 -4.96 0.97
CA ARG A 12 -8.72 -5.00 -0.49
C ARG A 12 -10.03 -5.42 -1.17
N ALA A 13 -10.64 -6.52 -0.73
CA ALA A 13 -11.92 -6.96 -1.28
C ALA A 13 -13.07 -5.96 -1.00
N THR A 14 -13.08 -5.33 0.16
CA THR A 14 -14.07 -4.31 0.51
C THR A 14 -13.95 -3.07 -0.39
N LYS A 15 -12.72 -2.62 -0.67
CA LYS A 15 -12.47 -1.51 -1.60
C LYS A 15 -12.91 -1.84 -3.03
N LEU A 16 -12.68 -3.07 -3.49
CA LEU A 16 -13.11 -3.51 -4.81
C LEU A 16 -14.63 -3.43 -4.95
N VAL A 17 -15.37 -3.98 -3.98
CA VAL A 17 -16.86 -3.90 -3.97
C VAL A 17 -17.35 -2.44 -3.93
N ALA A 18 -16.69 -1.58 -3.16
CA ALA A 18 -17.03 -0.16 -3.11
C ALA A 18 -16.81 0.54 -4.47
N ALA A 19 -15.70 0.23 -5.14
CA ALA A 19 -15.38 0.77 -6.45
C ALA A 19 -16.37 0.29 -7.52
N GLU A 20 -16.72 -1.00 -7.53
CA GLU A 20 -17.65 -1.59 -8.51
C GLU A 20 -19.08 -1.10 -8.33
N LYS A 21 -19.61 -1.14 -7.08
CA LYS A 21 -21.00 -0.81 -6.79
C LYS A 21 -21.27 0.68 -6.61
N GLY A 22 -20.25 1.44 -6.22
CA GLY A 22 -20.36 2.87 -5.96
C GLY A 22 -20.09 3.75 -7.17
N TYR A 23 -19.52 3.20 -8.24
CA TYR A 23 -19.05 3.96 -9.39
C TYR A 23 -20.13 4.84 -10.02
N ASP A 24 -21.28 4.28 -10.41
CA ASP A 24 -22.36 5.04 -11.08
C ASP A 24 -22.95 6.12 -10.17
N ALA A 25 -23.14 5.79 -8.90
CA ALA A 25 -23.62 6.76 -7.90
C ALA A 25 -22.59 7.89 -7.66
N TYR A 26 -21.30 7.58 -7.69
CA TYR A 26 -20.25 8.57 -7.60
C TYR A 26 -20.21 9.45 -8.86
N MET A 27 -20.18 8.83 -10.05
CA MET A 27 -20.18 9.54 -11.32
C MET A 27 -21.38 10.46 -11.50
N SER A 28 -22.58 10.09 -11.01
CA SER A 28 -23.76 10.94 -11.08
C SER A 28 -23.68 12.19 -10.19
N LYS A 29 -22.89 12.15 -9.12
CA LYS A 29 -22.78 13.23 -8.12
C LYS A 29 -21.65 14.21 -8.38
N ILE A 30 -20.60 13.78 -9.08
CA ILE A 30 -19.48 14.66 -9.37
C ILE A 30 -19.79 15.57 -10.56
N THR A 31 -19.44 16.82 -10.43
CA THR A 31 -19.51 17.83 -11.49
C THR A 31 -18.12 18.31 -11.85
N PRO A 32 -17.87 18.63 -13.14
CA PRO A 32 -16.63 19.31 -13.51
C PRO A 32 -16.46 20.59 -12.70
N PRO A 33 -15.26 20.91 -12.22
CA PRO A 33 -15.02 22.16 -11.54
C PRO A 33 -15.12 23.37 -12.50
N ALA A 34 -15.36 24.54 -11.95
CA ALA A 34 -15.25 25.77 -12.74
C ALA A 34 -13.80 25.96 -13.20
N PRO A 35 -13.55 26.34 -14.46
CA PRO A 35 -12.21 26.57 -14.97
C PRO A 35 -11.50 27.70 -14.23
N VAL A 36 -10.24 27.46 -13.85
CA VAL A 36 -9.33 28.47 -13.30
C VAL A 36 -8.74 29.28 -14.44
N THR A 37 -8.76 30.60 -14.32
CA THR A 37 -8.34 31.57 -15.37
C THR A 37 -7.12 32.38 -14.97
N ASP A 38 -6.30 31.92 -14.03
CA ASP A 38 -5.14 32.63 -13.51
C ASP A 38 -3.85 32.45 -14.35
N GLY A 39 -3.98 31.84 -15.52
CA GLY A 39 -2.88 31.61 -16.47
C GLY A 39 -2.14 30.29 -16.26
N ARG A 40 -2.48 29.49 -15.24
CA ARG A 40 -1.92 28.14 -15.10
C ARG A 40 -2.45 27.23 -16.21
N LYS A 41 -1.54 26.50 -16.85
CA LYS A 41 -1.84 25.49 -17.88
C LYS A 41 -0.84 24.36 -17.76
N VAL A 42 -1.33 23.12 -17.71
CA VAL A 42 -0.53 21.94 -17.39
C VAL A 42 -0.47 20.98 -18.57
N ALA A 43 0.73 20.50 -18.89
CA ALA A 43 0.95 19.36 -19.78
C ALA A 43 1.36 18.13 -18.98
N VAL A 44 0.67 17.01 -19.19
CA VAL A 44 1.05 15.70 -18.66
C VAL A 44 1.52 14.82 -19.82
N ILE A 45 2.71 14.24 -19.70
CA ILE A 45 3.34 13.43 -20.74
C ILE A 45 3.34 11.97 -20.30
N GLY A 46 2.53 11.14 -20.96
CA GLY A 46 2.30 9.73 -20.66
C GLY A 46 0.97 9.47 -19.96
N GLY A 47 0.17 8.59 -20.54
CA GLY A 47 -1.19 8.22 -20.13
C GLY A 47 -1.26 6.95 -19.29
N GLY A 48 -0.19 6.60 -18.58
CA GLY A 48 -0.20 5.54 -17.56
C GLY A 48 -0.88 5.99 -16.26
N PRO A 49 -0.97 5.12 -15.22
CA PRO A 49 -1.67 5.44 -13.97
C PRO A 49 -1.22 6.74 -13.31
N THR A 50 0.09 7.01 -13.30
CA THR A 50 0.65 8.24 -12.74
C THR A 50 0.19 9.49 -13.50
N GLY A 51 0.23 9.45 -14.85
CA GLY A 51 -0.20 10.56 -15.68
C GLY A 51 -1.71 10.79 -15.61
N MET A 52 -2.51 9.74 -15.69
CA MET A 52 -3.96 9.81 -15.52
C MET A 52 -4.33 10.44 -14.16
N SER A 53 -3.66 10.02 -13.07
CA SER A 53 -3.90 10.56 -11.74
C SER A 53 -3.49 12.03 -11.64
N ALA A 54 -2.35 12.42 -12.21
CA ALA A 54 -1.91 13.82 -12.23
C ALA A 54 -2.92 14.70 -12.99
N ALA A 55 -3.34 14.26 -14.17
CA ALA A 55 -4.36 14.95 -14.96
C ALA A 55 -5.69 15.07 -14.22
N TYR A 56 -6.12 13.99 -13.56
CA TYR A 56 -7.32 13.99 -12.71
C TYR A 56 -7.24 15.00 -11.56
N PHE A 57 -6.17 14.97 -10.77
CA PHE A 57 -6.05 15.87 -9.62
C PHE A 57 -5.97 17.34 -10.02
N VAL A 58 -5.22 17.64 -11.09
CA VAL A 58 -5.11 19.01 -11.63
C VAL A 58 -6.43 19.47 -12.26
N GLY A 59 -7.05 18.62 -13.10
CA GLY A 59 -8.36 18.89 -13.70
C GLY A 59 -9.45 19.09 -12.66
N ARG A 60 -9.46 18.27 -11.60
CA ARG A 60 -10.38 18.43 -10.48
C ARG A 60 -10.24 19.76 -9.73
N ALA A 61 -9.08 20.39 -9.77
CA ALA A 61 -8.85 21.73 -9.25
C ALA A 61 -9.27 22.84 -10.24
N GLY A 62 -9.83 22.48 -11.40
CA GLY A 62 -10.26 23.43 -12.44
C GLY A 62 -9.12 24.01 -13.29
N ILE A 63 -7.89 23.52 -13.13
CA ILE A 63 -6.73 24.01 -13.88
C ILE A 63 -6.73 23.30 -15.25
N PRO A 64 -6.61 24.07 -16.38
CA PRO A 64 -6.53 23.48 -17.71
C PRO A 64 -5.37 22.50 -17.83
N VAL A 65 -5.66 21.26 -18.21
CA VAL A 65 -4.67 20.20 -18.34
C VAL A 65 -4.86 19.43 -19.65
N THR A 66 -3.75 19.23 -20.37
CA THR A 66 -3.68 18.38 -21.58
C THR A 66 -2.78 17.20 -21.29
N LEU A 67 -3.30 15.97 -21.51
CA LEU A 67 -2.57 14.74 -21.40
C LEU A 67 -2.18 14.25 -22.79
N PHE A 68 -0.88 14.05 -23.01
CA PHE A 68 -0.31 13.53 -24.25
C PHE A 68 0.04 12.05 -24.08
N GLU A 69 -0.48 11.19 -24.93
CA GLU A 69 -0.20 9.75 -24.96
C GLU A 69 0.15 9.31 -26.37
N LYS A 70 1.29 8.64 -26.52
CA LYS A 70 1.76 8.13 -27.83
C LYS A 70 0.99 6.92 -28.33
N ALA A 71 0.35 6.16 -27.41
CA ALA A 71 -0.49 5.03 -27.76
C ALA A 71 -1.91 5.48 -28.15
N ASP A 72 -2.66 4.56 -28.70
CA ASP A 72 -4.06 4.73 -29.12
C ASP A 72 -5.06 4.69 -27.92
N ARG A 73 -4.59 4.29 -26.74
CA ARG A 73 -5.40 4.16 -25.52
C ARG A 73 -4.61 4.53 -24.25
N LEU A 74 -5.32 5.05 -23.25
CA LEU A 74 -4.77 5.33 -21.92
C LEU A 74 -4.63 4.04 -21.08
N GLY A 75 -3.88 4.11 -20.00
CA GLY A 75 -3.65 3.03 -19.03
C GLY A 75 -2.20 2.54 -18.98
N GLY A 76 -1.36 2.91 -19.96
CA GLY A 76 0.07 2.59 -19.98
C GLY A 76 0.33 1.09 -19.81
N ILE A 77 1.33 0.73 -18.99
CA ILE A 77 1.73 -0.66 -18.74
C ILE A 77 0.59 -1.52 -18.16
N VAL A 78 -0.29 -0.91 -17.35
CA VAL A 78 -1.43 -1.61 -16.74
C VAL A 78 -2.38 -2.13 -17.82
N ARG A 79 -2.63 -1.34 -18.85
CA ARG A 79 -3.47 -1.76 -19.99
C ARG A 79 -2.73 -2.64 -20.97
N GLN A 80 -1.48 -2.30 -21.30
CA GLN A 80 -0.79 -2.94 -22.44
C GLN A 80 -0.09 -4.24 -22.04
N VAL A 81 0.32 -4.41 -20.78
CA VAL A 81 1.21 -5.49 -20.35
C VAL A 81 0.60 -6.34 -19.25
N ILE A 82 0.05 -5.73 -18.18
CA ILE A 82 -0.51 -6.49 -17.08
C ILE A 82 -1.66 -7.37 -17.57
N PRO A 83 -1.65 -8.68 -17.27
CA PRO A 83 -2.65 -9.61 -17.77
C PRO A 83 -4.09 -9.24 -17.36
N ALA A 84 -5.05 -9.54 -18.25
CA ALA A 84 -6.47 -9.21 -18.03
C ALA A 84 -7.09 -9.90 -16.79
N PHE A 85 -6.53 -11.03 -16.35
CA PHE A 85 -6.98 -11.68 -15.11
C PHE A 85 -6.58 -10.90 -13.83
N ARG A 86 -5.69 -9.91 -13.93
CA ARG A 86 -5.30 -9.00 -12.85
C ARG A 86 -6.18 -7.77 -12.80
N ILE A 87 -6.40 -7.16 -13.94
CA ILE A 87 -7.24 -5.97 -14.09
C ILE A 87 -7.86 -5.95 -15.47
N SER A 88 -9.17 -5.70 -15.53
CA SER A 88 -9.89 -5.62 -16.80
C SER A 88 -9.73 -4.25 -17.46
N ASP A 89 -9.91 -4.21 -18.78
CA ASP A 89 -9.94 -2.95 -19.53
C ASP A 89 -11.09 -2.05 -19.08
N GLU A 90 -12.25 -2.62 -18.73
CA GLU A 90 -13.41 -1.88 -18.23
C GLU A 90 -13.11 -1.14 -16.92
N ALA A 91 -12.30 -1.73 -16.03
CA ALA A 91 -11.88 -1.06 -14.79
C ALA A 91 -11.03 0.18 -15.09
N ILE A 92 -10.13 0.07 -16.08
CA ILE A 92 -9.30 1.19 -16.52
C ILE A 92 -10.14 2.25 -17.22
N ASP A 93 -11.11 1.84 -18.06
CA ASP A 93 -12.00 2.76 -18.79
C ASP A 93 -12.88 3.57 -17.83
N LYS A 94 -13.27 3.02 -16.69
CA LYS A 94 -13.95 3.76 -15.61
C LYS A 94 -13.09 4.89 -15.05
N ASP A 95 -11.81 4.65 -14.82
CA ASP A 95 -10.88 5.68 -14.35
C ASP A 95 -10.60 6.73 -15.42
N VAL A 96 -10.51 6.33 -16.70
CA VAL A 96 -10.40 7.25 -17.84
C VAL A 96 -11.62 8.17 -17.90
N ALA A 97 -12.84 7.62 -17.85
CA ALA A 97 -14.08 8.41 -17.88
C ALA A 97 -14.19 9.38 -16.68
N LEU A 98 -13.70 8.97 -15.50
CA LEU A 98 -13.65 9.84 -14.33
C LEU A 98 -12.69 11.02 -14.54
N MET A 99 -11.52 10.77 -15.12
CA MET A 99 -10.55 11.81 -15.43
C MET A 99 -11.08 12.78 -16.51
N GLU A 100 -11.65 12.26 -17.59
CA GLU A 100 -12.23 13.08 -18.67
C GLU A 100 -13.37 13.94 -18.18
N LYS A 101 -14.18 13.44 -17.24
CA LYS A 101 -15.25 14.22 -16.61
C LYS A 101 -14.74 15.44 -15.85
N MET A 102 -13.45 15.48 -15.45
CA MET A 102 -12.83 16.65 -14.84
C MET A 102 -12.35 17.71 -15.86
N GLY A 103 -12.67 17.53 -17.14
CA GLY A 103 -12.31 18.49 -18.19
C GLY A 103 -10.87 18.33 -18.72
N VAL A 104 -10.27 17.16 -18.54
CA VAL A 104 -8.93 16.86 -19.07
C VAL A 104 -9.00 16.73 -20.59
N GLU A 105 -8.18 17.49 -21.32
CA GLU A 105 -7.97 17.29 -22.75
C GLU A 105 -7.01 16.12 -22.97
N VAL A 106 -7.46 15.07 -23.69
CA VAL A 106 -6.63 13.90 -24.01
C VAL A 106 -6.22 13.91 -25.48
N LYS A 107 -4.91 13.76 -25.74
CA LYS A 107 -4.32 13.63 -27.07
C LYS A 107 -3.66 12.26 -27.21
N LEU A 108 -4.42 11.32 -27.77
CA LEU A 108 -3.93 9.97 -28.13
C LEU A 108 -3.14 9.99 -29.43
N ASN A 109 -2.37 8.92 -29.68
CA ASN A 109 -1.51 8.78 -30.86
C ASN A 109 -0.60 10.01 -31.06
N THR A 110 -0.21 10.67 -29.98
CA THR A 110 0.49 11.95 -30.01
C THR A 110 1.75 11.89 -29.15
N GLU A 111 2.90 11.97 -29.79
CA GLU A 111 4.14 12.22 -29.06
C GLU A 111 4.13 13.67 -28.55
N ALA A 112 4.42 13.86 -27.26
CA ALA A 112 4.38 15.19 -26.68
C ALA A 112 5.44 16.09 -27.32
N PRO A 113 5.12 17.37 -27.58
CA PRO A 113 6.11 18.37 -27.98
C PRO A 113 7.24 18.47 -26.93
N SER A 114 8.37 19.02 -27.33
CA SER A 114 9.48 19.30 -26.41
C SER A 114 9.06 20.27 -25.29
N VAL A 115 9.82 20.29 -24.20
CA VAL A 115 9.59 21.25 -23.10
C VAL A 115 9.59 22.69 -23.59
N ALA A 116 10.50 23.03 -24.54
CA ALA A 116 10.58 24.38 -25.11
C ALA A 116 9.30 24.76 -25.90
N GLU A 117 8.81 23.83 -26.73
CA GLU A 117 7.59 24.04 -27.52
C GLU A 117 6.34 24.10 -26.63
N LEU A 118 6.26 23.25 -25.59
CA LEU A 118 5.16 23.32 -24.62
C LEU A 118 5.13 24.66 -23.88
N LYS A 119 6.29 25.15 -23.43
CA LYS A 119 6.40 26.48 -22.80
C LYS A 119 6.00 27.60 -23.78
N ALA A 120 6.40 27.52 -25.03
CA ALA A 120 5.99 28.47 -26.07
C ALA A 120 4.47 28.45 -26.35
N GLN A 121 3.79 27.30 -26.10
CA GLN A 121 2.34 27.13 -26.16
C GLN A 121 1.61 27.57 -24.86
N GLY A 122 2.35 28.16 -23.92
CA GLY A 122 1.81 28.71 -22.66
C GLY A 122 1.63 27.68 -21.54
N TYR A 123 2.16 26.45 -21.66
CA TYR A 123 2.16 25.51 -20.53
C TYR A 123 3.12 25.99 -19.45
N THR A 124 2.59 26.22 -18.25
CA THR A 124 3.35 26.69 -17.08
C THR A 124 3.98 25.56 -16.30
N HIS A 125 3.33 24.39 -16.30
CA HIS A 125 3.81 23.20 -15.64
C HIS A 125 3.77 22.00 -16.58
N ILE A 126 4.79 21.15 -16.50
CA ILE A 126 4.94 19.96 -17.33
C ILE A 126 5.30 18.77 -16.43
N PHE A 127 4.58 17.67 -16.57
CA PHE A 127 4.80 16.48 -15.77
C PHE A 127 5.11 15.27 -16.64
N PHE A 128 6.30 14.70 -16.48
CA PHE A 128 6.72 13.50 -17.16
C PHE A 128 6.31 12.26 -16.36
N ALA A 129 5.38 11.48 -16.88
CA ALA A 129 4.87 10.21 -16.34
C ALA A 129 5.02 9.07 -17.37
N VAL A 130 6.18 9.02 -18.04
CA VAL A 130 6.44 8.15 -19.19
C VAL A 130 6.72 6.68 -18.84
N GLY A 131 6.84 6.36 -17.54
CA GLY A 131 7.06 5.00 -17.06
C GLY A 131 8.49 4.48 -17.28
N ALA A 132 8.68 3.15 -17.12
CA ALA A 132 9.94 2.43 -17.32
C ALA A 132 9.72 1.25 -18.27
N TRP A 133 9.97 1.45 -19.54
CA TRP A 133 9.65 0.48 -20.60
C TRP A 133 10.85 -0.31 -21.11
N LYS A 134 12.08 0.10 -20.78
CA LYS A 134 13.29 -0.56 -21.23
C LYS A 134 13.51 -1.84 -20.44
N ALA A 135 13.39 -2.98 -21.10
CA ALA A 135 13.59 -4.28 -20.46
C ALA A 135 15.03 -4.44 -19.96
N GLY A 136 15.20 -5.05 -18.81
CA GLY A 136 16.46 -5.57 -18.33
C GLY A 136 16.94 -6.69 -19.26
N ARG A 137 18.26 -6.81 -19.43
CA ARG A 137 18.87 -7.78 -20.33
C ARG A 137 19.34 -9.02 -19.56
N LEU A 138 18.94 -10.19 -20.06
CA LEU A 138 19.50 -11.48 -19.67
C LEU A 138 20.39 -11.96 -20.83
N ASP A 139 21.71 -11.84 -20.65
CA ASP A 139 22.70 -12.20 -21.66
C ASP A 139 23.05 -13.69 -21.55
N ILE A 140 22.23 -14.54 -22.12
CA ILE A 140 22.51 -15.98 -22.31
C ILE A 140 22.19 -16.37 -23.75
N PRO A 141 22.89 -17.38 -24.31
CA PRO A 141 22.53 -17.94 -25.61
C PRO A 141 21.15 -18.58 -25.61
N GLY A 142 20.44 -18.50 -26.74
CA GLY A 142 19.17 -19.17 -26.96
C GLY A 142 17.99 -18.25 -27.28
N ASN A 143 16.77 -18.79 -27.21
CA ASN A 143 15.52 -18.07 -27.46
C ASN A 143 15.09 -17.32 -26.20
N VAL A 144 15.64 -16.11 -26.00
CA VAL A 144 15.37 -15.25 -24.84
C VAL A 144 14.55 -14.05 -25.29
N VAL A 145 13.37 -13.87 -24.69
CA VAL A 145 12.44 -12.77 -24.99
C VAL A 145 12.25 -11.87 -23.77
N PRO A 146 12.21 -10.54 -23.95
CA PRO A 146 11.94 -9.60 -22.86
C PRO A 146 10.48 -9.70 -22.40
N VAL A 147 10.24 -9.74 -21.09
CA VAL A 147 8.93 -9.96 -20.48
C VAL A 147 7.87 -8.94 -20.91
N ILE A 148 8.21 -7.65 -20.96
CA ILE A 148 7.28 -6.57 -21.28
C ILE A 148 6.75 -6.72 -22.73
N GLY A 149 7.65 -6.97 -23.69
CA GLY A 149 7.27 -7.21 -25.07
C GLY A 149 6.43 -8.47 -25.23
N TRP A 150 6.83 -9.55 -24.57
CA TRP A 150 6.17 -10.83 -24.63
C TRP A 150 4.74 -10.79 -24.03
N LEU A 151 4.57 -10.20 -22.85
CA LEU A 151 3.24 -10.01 -22.26
C LEU A 151 2.34 -9.09 -23.08
N ARG A 152 2.91 -8.00 -23.62
CA ARG A 152 2.17 -7.08 -24.49
C ARG A 152 1.67 -7.78 -25.77
N ASP A 153 2.51 -8.55 -26.42
CA ASP A 153 2.15 -9.28 -27.63
C ASP A 153 1.11 -10.36 -27.35
N MET A 154 1.23 -11.08 -26.22
CA MET A 154 0.23 -12.03 -25.74
C MET A 154 -1.12 -11.35 -25.47
N LYS A 155 -1.12 -10.21 -24.76
CA LYS A 155 -2.35 -9.46 -24.45
C LYS A 155 -3.00 -8.88 -25.71
N ALA A 156 -2.21 -8.55 -26.71
CA ALA A 156 -2.68 -8.13 -28.05
C ALA A 156 -3.18 -9.29 -28.93
N GLY A 157 -3.21 -10.53 -28.41
CA GLY A 157 -3.65 -11.71 -29.14
C GLY A 157 -2.71 -12.16 -30.26
N LYS A 158 -1.46 -11.71 -30.23
CA LYS A 158 -0.45 -12.19 -31.19
C LYS A 158 0.02 -13.59 -30.81
N ASP A 159 0.43 -14.34 -31.83
CA ASP A 159 1.05 -15.64 -31.62
C ASP A 159 2.39 -15.47 -30.90
N VAL A 160 2.51 -16.06 -29.70
CA VAL A 160 3.74 -16.14 -28.92
C VAL A 160 4.08 -17.62 -28.70
N SER A 161 5.35 -17.97 -28.83
CA SER A 161 5.78 -19.34 -28.60
C SER A 161 5.54 -19.75 -27.15
N LEU A 162 4.63 -20.69 -26.93
CA LEU A 162 4.19 -21.10 -25.61
C LEU A 162 4.81 -22.42 -25.14
N GLY A 163 5.15 -23.38 -25.92
CA GLY A 163 5.75 -24.67 -25.53
C GLY A 163 6.01 -24.86 -24.03
N HIS A 164 7.25 -25.18 -23.67
CA HIS A 164 7.74 -25.13 -22.29
C HIS A 164 8.36 -23.74 -22.05
N VAL A 165 7.79 -22.97 -21.13
CA VAL A 165 8.22 -21.59 -20.83
C VAL A 165 9.01 -21.53 -19.52
N ALA A 166 10.22 -20.99 -19.56
CA ALA A 166 10.98 -20.68 -18.37
C ALA A 166 11.00 -19.16 -18.14
N VAL A 167 10.47 -18.69 -17.01
CA VAL A 167 10.46 -17.28 -16.64
C VAL A 167 11.59 -17.02 -15.64
N VAL A 168 12.54 -16.18 -16.03
CA VAL A 168 13.71 -15.85 -15.21
C VAL A 168 13.47 -14.52 -14.48
N GLY A 169 13.29 -14.58 -13.18
CA GLY A 169 13.08 -13.40 -12.36
C GLY A 169 12.42 -13.69 -11.02
N GLY A 170 12.27 -12.67 -10.19
CA GLY A 170 11.67 -12.83 -8.86
C GLY A 170 10.77 -11.65 -8.45
N GLY A 171 10.37 -10.79 -9.38
CA GLY A 171 9.44 -9.69 -9.17
C GLY A 171 8.00 -10.06 -9.57
N ASN A 172 7.04 -9.18 -9.27
CA ASN A 172 5.63 -9.38 -9.61
C ASN A 172 5.42 -9.58 -11.13
N THR A 173 6.19 -8.91 -11.98
CA THR A 173 6.16 -9.10 -13.44
C THR A 173 6.51 -10.55 -13.85
N ALA A 174 7.43 -11.20 -13.12
CA ALA A 174 7.75 -12.61 -13.36
C ALA A 174 6.60 -13.54 -12.96
N MET A 175 5.90 -13.24 -11.86
CA MET A 175 4.70 -13.99 -11.44
C MET A 175 3.60 -13.85 -12.49
N ASP A 176 3.35 -12.64 -12.97
CA ASP A 176 2.36 -12.37 -14.02
C ASP A 176 2.68 -13.13 -15.32
N ALA A 177 3.95 -13.13 -15.73
CA ALA A 177 4.38 -13.82 -16.94
C ALA A 177 4.23 -15.35 -16.81
N ALA A 178 4.64 -15.91 -15.67
CA ALA A 178 4.55 -17.35 -15.45
C ALA A 178 3.09 -17.84 -15.44
N ARG A 179 2.20 -17.11 -14.77
CA ARG A 179 0.76 -17.39 -14.74
C ARG A 179 0.11 -17.19 -16.11
N ALA A 180 0.48 -16.11 -16.82
CA ALA A 180 -0.03 -15.83 -18.16
C ALA A 180 0.33 -16.93 -19.16
N ALA A 181 1.55 -17.48 -19.08
CA ALA A 181 1.98 -18.61 -19.92
C ALA A 181 1.04 -19.80 -19.82
N LEU A 182 0.76 -20.26 -18.58
CA LEU A 182 -0.15 -21.42 -18.35
C LEU A 182 -1.57 -21.11 -18.82
N ARG A 183 -2.08 -19.93 -18.50
CA ARG A 183 -3.45 -19.50 -18.89
C ARG A 183 -3.62 -19.37 -20.40
N ALA A 184 -2.52 -19.09 -21.13
CA ALA A 184 -2.51 -19.05 -22.58
C ALA A 184 -2.28 -20.43 -23.23
N GLY A 185 -2.06 -21.50 -22.44
CA GLY A 185 -1.94 -22.87 -22.93
C GLY A 185 -0.51 -23.37 -23.11
N ALA A 186 0.47 -22.80 -22.40
CA ALA A 186 1.82 -23.37 -22.34
C ALA A 186 1.79 -24.80 -21.77
N LYS A 187 2.65 -25.68 -22.25
CA LYS A 187 2.77 -27.07 -21.76
C LYS A 187 3.26 -27.12 -20.31
N SER A 188 4.16 -26.20 -19.96
CA SER A 188 4.60 -25.96 -18.61
C SER A 188 5.08 -24.51 -18.45
N SER A 189 5.07 -24.01 -17.24
CA SER A 189 5.70 -22.74 -16.89
C SER A 189 6.55 -22.94 -15.64
N THR A 190 7.84 -22.65 -15.73
CA THR A 190 8.81 -22.80 -14.66
C THR A 190 9.39 -21.44 -14.31
N LEU A 191 9.23 -21.01 -13.07
CA LEU A 191 9.82 -19.80 -12.53
C LEU A 191 11.21 -20.09 -12.01
N VAL A 192 12.23 -19.46 -12.58
CA VAL A 192 13.65 -19.67 -12.26
C VAL A 192 14.19 -18.48 -11.49
N TYR A 193 14.65 -18.73 -10.26
CA TYR A 193 15.14 -17.69 -9.38
C TYR A 193 16.49 -18.04 -8.74
N ARG A 194 17.49 -17.16 -8.87
CA ARG A 194 18.85 -17.39 -8.41
C ARG A 194 19.09 -17.28 -6.91
N ARG A 195 18.08 -16.87 -6.12
CA ARG A 195 18.11 -16.83 -4.65
C ARG A 195 16.97 -17.68 -4.11
N THR A 196 16.72 -17.61 -2.80
CA THR A 196 15.55 -18.25 -2.19
C THR A 196 14.34 -17.31 -2.17
N LYS A 197 13.14 -17.87 -2.00
CA LYS A 197 11.89 -17.12 -1.86
C LYS A 197 11.97 -15.99 -0.83
N LYS A 198 12.76 -16.15 0.24
CA LYS A 198 12.98 -15.12 1.28
C LYS A 198 13.53 -13.79 0.72
N TYR A 199 14.26 -13.83 -0.40
CA TYR A 199 14.90 -12.66 -1.00
C TYR A 199 14.20 -12.20 -2.28
N MET A 200 13.01 -12.73 -2.56
CA MET A 200 12.21 -12.28 -3.71
C MET A 200 11.67 -10.88 -3.46
N PRO A 201 11.72 -9.99 -4.46
CA PRO A 201 11.04 -8.70 -4.38
C PRO A 201 9.54 -8.80 -4.63
N ALA A 202 9.03 -9.93 -5.14
CA ALA A 202 7.61 -10.16 -5.31
C ALA A 202 6.91 -10.35 -3.94
N ASP A 203 5.63 -9.99 -3.88
CA ASP A 203 4.78 -10.29 -2.74
C ASP A 203 4.64 -11.81 -2.57
N ALA A 204 4.66 -12.30 -1.33
CA ALA A 204 4.56 -13.73 -1.04
C ALA A 204 3.26 -14.34 -1.59
N GLU A 205 2.15 -13.61 -1.50
CA GLU A 205 0.84 -14.00 -2.04
C GLU A 205 0.88 -14.21 -3.57
N GLU A 206 1.68 -13.43 -4.30
CA GLU A 206 1.81 -13.57 -5.75
C GLU A 206 2.51 -14.87 -6.14
N LEU A 207 3.54 -15.27 -5.38
CA LEU A 207 4.19 -16.56 -5.58
C LEU A 207 3.26 -17.71 -5.23
N GLU A 208 2.51 -17.62 -4.12
CA GLU A 208 1.53 -18.63 -3.73
C GLU A 208 0.45 -18.81 -4.79
N MET A 209 -0.07 -17.72 -5.35
CA MET A 209 -1.03 -17.77 -6.46
C MET A 209 -0.42 -18.36 -7.74
N ALA A 210 0.84 -18.11 -8.04
CA ALA A 210 1.51 -18.69 -9.18
C ALA A 210 1.66 -20.20 -9.04
N ILE A 211 2.06 -20.68 -7.86
CA ILE A 211 2.17 -22.10 -7.55
C ILE A 211 0.78 -22.78 -7.59
N ALA A 212 -0.26 -22.12 -7.07
CA ALA A 212 -1.64 -22.63 -7.12
C ALA A 212 -2.18 -22.72 -8.56
N ASP A 213 -1.76 -21.83 -9.46
CA ASP A 213 -2.06 -21.90 -10.91
C ASP A 213 -1.28 -23.02 -11.62
N GLY A 214 -0.32 -23.71 -10.95
CA GLY A 214 0.47 -24.81 -11.51
C GLY A 214 1.86 -24.40 -12.01
N VAL A 215 2.35 -23.20 -11.67
CA VAL A 215 3.72 -22.80 -11.99
C VAL A 215 4.71 -23.58 -11.13
N GLU A 216 5.70 -24.19 -11.73
CA GLU A 216 6.82 -24.79 -11.03
C GLU A 216 7.79 -23.70 -10.56
N PHE A 217 8.19 -23.71 -9.30
CA PHE A 217 9.13 -22.75 -8.75
C PHE A 217 10.46 -23.40 -8.39
N LEU A 218 11.52 -22.92 -9.04
CA LEU A 218 12.89 -23.36 -8.81
C LEU A 218 13.72 -22.22 -8.22
N GLU A 219 14.11 -22.37 -6.97
CA GLU A 219 15.02 -21.43 -6.30
C GLU A 219 16.46 -21.93 -6.31
N LEU A 220 17.42 -21.01 -6.12
CA LEU A 220 18.85 -21.28 -6.15
C LEU A 220 19.31 -21.88 -7.48
N VAL A 221 18.76 -21.35 -8.59
CA VAL A 221 19.09 -21.79 -9.95
C VAL A 221 19.28 -20.55 -10.82
N ALA A 222 20.38 -20.46 -11.55
CA ALA A 222 20.71 -19.37 -12.47
C ALA A 222 20.83 -19.90 -13.90
N PRO A 223 20.16 -19.28 -14.89
CA PRO A 223 20.22 -19.72 -16.29
C PRO A 223 21.59 -19.44 -16.90
N VAL A 224 22.08 -20.35 -17.73
CA VAL A 224 23.34 -20.28 -18.43
C VAL A 224 23.16 -20.25 -19.95
N GLU A 225 22.34 -21.14 -20.49
CA GLU A 225 22.12 -21.30 -21.93
C GLU A 225 20.77 -21.98 -22.18
N GLN A 226 20.04 -21.55 -23.21
CA GLN A 226 18.88 -22.31 -23.71
C GLN A 226 19.27 -22.98 -25.03
N LYS A 227 19.15 -24.30 -25.08
CA LYS A 227 19.56 -25.11 -26.24
C LYS A 227 18.78 -26.42 -26.28
N ASP A 228 18.49 -26.90 -27.48
CA ASP A 228 17.87 -28.21 -27.74
C ASP A 228 16.59 -28.48 -26.94
N GLY A 229 15.73 -27.47 -26.80
CA GLY A 229 14.47 -27.58 -26.03
C GLY A 229 14.67 -27.61 -24.51
N LYS A 230 15.81 -27.18 -24.00
CA LYS A 230 16.16 -27.16 -22.59
C LYS A 230 16.77 -25.83 -22.18
N LEU A 231 16.53 -25.41 -20.96
CA LEU A 231 17.29 -24.37 -20.28
C LEU A 231 18.33 -25.03 -19.36
N ILE A 232 19.58 -24.82 -19.66
CA ILE A 232 20.70 -25.25 -18.84
C ILE A 232 20.93 -24.20 -17.77
N CYS A 233 20.87 -24.61 -16.51
CA CYS A 233 21.04 -23.74 -15.35
C CYS A 233 22.15 -24.25 -14.45
N GLU A 234 22.78 -23.33 -13.74
CA GLU A 234 23.74 -23.66 -12.68
C GLU A 234 23.06 -23.52 -11.31
N LYS A 235 23.25 -24.55 -10.46
CA LYS A 235 22.80 -24.46 -9.06
C LYS A 235 23.61 -23.43 -8.30
N MET A 236 22.92 -22.71 -7.45
CA MET A 236 23.49 -21.63 -6.64
C MET A 236 23.45 -21.98 -5.17
N LYS A 237 24.33 -21.38 -4.39
CA LYS A 237 24.25 -21.33 -2.92
C LYS A 237 24.26 -19.89 -2.47
N LEU A 238 23.71 -19.61 -1.29
CA LEU A 238 23.78 -18.28 -0.70
C LEU A 238 25.15 -18.06 -0.05
N GLY A 239 25.89 -17.08 -0.54
CA GLY A 239 27.13 -16.59 0.05
C GLY A 239 26.88 -15.70 1.28
N ASP A 240 27.87 -14.91 1.67
CA ASP A 240 27.77 -14.01 2.79
C ASP A 240 26.80 -12.84 2.51
N PRO A 241 26.17 -12.29 3.55
CA PRO A 241 25.30 -11.14 3.40
C PRO A 241 26.11 -9.88 3.02
N ASP A 242 25.51 -9.05 2.15
CA ASP A 242 26.01 -7.70 1.89
C ASP A 242 25.65 -6.73 3.05
N ASP A 243 26.08 -5.46 2.96
CA ASP A 243 25.84 -4.42 3.96
C ASP A 243 24.35 -4.17 4.24
N LYS A 244 23.45 -4.63 3.36
CA LYS A 244 21.98 -4.58 3.51
C LYS A 244 21.38 -5.92 3.95
N GLY A 245 22.20 -6.87 4.38
CA GLY A 245 21.79 -8.20 4.83
C GLY A 245 21.35 -9.15 3.70
N ARG A 246 21.52 -8.80 2.41
CA ARG A 246 21.16 -9.64 1.27
C ARG A 246 22.31 -10.56 0.90
N ARG A 247 22.03 -11.86 0.88
CA ARG A 247 23.04 -12.86 0.47
C ARG A 247 23.17 -12.93 -1.04
N LYS A 248 24.41 -12.87 -1.54
CA LYS A 248 24.69 -13.02 -2.98
C LYS A 248 24.56 -14.49 -3.38
N PRO A 249 23.96 -14.80 -4.55
CA PRO A 249 24.02 -16.14 -5.10
C PRO A 249 25.45 -16.43 -5.58
N VAL A 250 25.98 -17.58 -5.20
CA VAL A 250 27.33 -18.05 -5.56
C VAL A 250 27.20 -19.36 -6.34
N PRO A 251 27.82 -19.50 -7.52
CA PRO A 251 27.80 -20.73 -8.31
C PRO A 251 28.34 -21.93 -7.52
N THR A 252 27.80 -23.11 -7.78
CA THR A 252 28.26 -24.37 -7.17
C THR A 252 29.05 -25.26 -8.13
N GLY A 253 28.98 -24.98 -9.44
CA GLY A 253 29.51 -25.83 -10.51
C GLY A 253 28.60 -26.99 -10.90
N GLU A 254 27.47 -27.18 -10.20
CA GLU A 254 26.50 -28.22 -10.51
C GLU A 254 25.46 -27.71 -11.49
N MET A 255 25.28 -28.43 -12.61
CA MET A 255 24.31 -28.07 -13.66
C MET A 255 23.01 -28.83 -13.52
N VAL A 256 21.92 -28.17 -13.90
CA VAL A 256 20.56 -28.75 -13.97
C VAL A 256 19.91 -28.34 -15.30
N GLU A 257 19.13 -29.25 -15.87
CA GLU A 257 18.43 -29.04 -17.13
C GLU A 257 16.91 -28.94 -16.87
N ILE A 258 16.26 -27.98 -17.50
CA ILE A 258 14.82 -27.72 -17.40
C ILE A 258 14.22 -27.73 -18.81
N PRO A 259 13.10 -28.43 -19.07
CA PRO A 259 12.43 -28.32 -20.37
C PRO A 259 12.10 -26.85 -20.68
N CYS A 260 12.53 -26.35 -21.84
CA CYS A 260 12.34 -24.95 -22.18
C CYS A 260 12.46 -24.68 -23.67
N ASP A 261 11.37 -24.23 -24.28
CA ASP A 261 11.32 -23.76 -25.66
C ASP A 261 11.55 -22.23 -25.73
N THR A 262 11.10 -21.50 -24.71
CA THR A 262 11.22 -20.03 -24.63
C THR A 262 11.62 -19.60 -23.23
N VAL A 263 12.65 -18.77 -23.15
CA VAL A 263 13.06 -18.09 -21.89
C VAL A 263 12.47 -16.69 -21.88
N VAL A 264 11.63 -16.40 -20.88
CA VAL A 264 11.08 -15.06 -20.66
C VAL A 264 11.91 -14.34 -19.62
N SER A 265 12.62 -13.29 -20.03
CA SER A 265 13.50 -12.49 -19.16
C SER A 265 12.72 -11.43 -18.39
N ALA A 266 12.54 -11.65 -17.08
CA ALA A 266 11.88 -10.76 -16.13
C ALA A 266 12.88 -10.24 -15.07
N VAL A 267 14.06 -9.80 -15.51
CA VAL A 267 15.17 -9.37 -14.64
C VAL A 267 15.15 -7.86 -14.31
N GLY A 268 14.00 -7.25 -14.45
CA GLY A 268 13.73 -5.85 -14.16
C GLY A 268 13.57 -4.98 -15.39
N GLU A 269 13.02 -3.81 -15.19
CA GLU A 269 12.79 -2.78 -16.20
C GLU A 269 13.64 -1.53 -15.84
N LYS A 270 13.89 -0.68 -16.85
CA LYS A 270 14.67 0.55 -16.69
C LYS A 270 13.94 1.72 -17.36
N VAL A 271 14.27 2.89 -16.91
CA VAL A 271 13.79 4.15 -17.47
C VAL A 271 14.50 4.43 -18.80
N GLU A 272 13.77 4.97 -19.78
CA GLU A 272 14.32 5.46 -21.06
C GLU A 272 14.82 6.90 -20.86
N SER A 273 16.07 7.06 -20.44
CA SER A 273 16.68 8.36 -20.08
C SER A 273 16.73 9.36 -21.23
N GLU A 274 16.73 8.87 -22.47
CA GLU A 274 16.77 9.68 -23.68
C GLU A 274 15.59 10.65 -23.80
N VAL A 275 14.42 10.28 -23.23
CA VAL A 275 13.23 11.14 -23.17
C VAL A 275 13.49 12.40 -22.36
N PHE A 276 14.30 12.31 -21.31
CA PHE A 276 14.66 13.41 -20.44
C PHE A 276 15.79 14.24 -21.02
N THR A 277 16.88 13.60 -21.43
CA THR A 277 18.08 14.29 -21.91
C THR A 277 17.84 15.11 -23.18
N ARG A 278 17.01 14.63 -24.12
CA ARG A 278 16.61 15.39 -25.31
C ARG A 278 15.81 16.68 -24.99
N ASN A 279 15.21 16.73 -23.79
CA ASN A 279 14.48 17.90 -23.28
C ASN A 279 15.34 18.79 -22.36
N GLY A 280 16.65 18.51 -22.21
CA GLY A 280 17.53 19.27 -21.33
C GLY A 280 17.33 18.96 -19.85
N ILE A 281 16.65 17.87 -19.52
CA ILE A 281 16.43 17.44 -18.14
C ILE A 281 17.64 16.61 -17.68
N THR A 282 18.22 16.99 -16.54
CA THR A 282 19.34 16.27 -15.92
C THR A 282 18.84 14.96 -15.30
N VAL A 283 19.62 13.90 -15.50
CA VAL A 283 19.39 12.59 -14.91
C VAL A 283 20.60 12.15 -14.09
N ASP A 284 20.38 11.25 -13.14
CA ASP A 284 21.45 10.63 -12.34
C ASP A 284 22.25 9.57 -13.15
N GLU A 285 23.21 8.91 -12.50
CA GLU A 285 24.05 7.85 -13.10
C GLU A 285 23.23 6.65 -13.60
N LYS A 286 22.00 6.47 -13.13
CA LYS A 286 21.06 5.42 -13.57
C LYS A 286 20.13 5.88 -14.68
N GLY A 287 20.25 7.14 -15.12
CA GLY A 287 19.40 7.75 -16.13
C GLY A 287 18.03 8.20 -15.60
N ILE A 288 17.91 8.44 -14.29
CA ILE A 288 16.66 8.78 -13.60
C ILE A 288 16.63 10.29 -13.29
N PRO A 289 15.54 11.02 -13.63
CA PRO A 289 15.38 12.42 -13.28
C PRO A 289 14.96 12.59 -11.81
N ALA A 290 15.21 13.76 -11.24
CA ALA A 290 14.63 14.15 -9.97
C ALA A 290 13.12 14.47 -10.12
N PHE A 291 12.34 14.34 -9.05
CA PHE A 291 10.92 14.73 -9.04
C PHE A 291 10.73 16.20 -9.52
N LYS A 292 11.41 17.14 -8.90
CA LYS A 292 11.54 18.51 -9.41
C LYS A 292 12.84 18.57 -10.22
N THR A 293 12.70 18.72 -11.53
CA THR A 293 13.85 18.72 -12.43
C THR A 293 14.68 20.03 -12.34
N ASN A 294 15.76 20.08 -13.08
CA ASN A 294 16.55 21.31 -13.24
C ASN A 294 15.84 22.41 -14.04
N LEU A 295 14.72 22.11 -14.69
CA LEU A 295 13.93 23.07 -15.47
C LEU A 295 12.74 23.57 -14.63
N GLU A 296 12.57 24.90 -14.55
CA GLU A 296 11.47 25.50 -13.81
C GLU A 296 10.10 25.05 -14.36
N GLY A 297 9.20 24.66 -13.43
CA GLY A 297 7.87 24.16 -13.77
C GLY A 297 7.83 22.77 -14.40
N VAL A 298 8.96 22.04 -14.42
CA VAL A 298 9.05 20.69 -15.01
C VAL A 298 9.32 19.66 -13.94
N TYR A 299 8.50 18.60 -13.92
CA TYR A 299 8.51 17.53 -12.93
C TYR A 299 8.50 16.16 -13.58
N ALA A 300 8.92 15.14 -12.84
CA ALA A 300 8.82 13.74 -13.23
C ALA A 300 8.28 12.91 -12.07
N GLY A 301 7.54 11.83 -12.36
CA GLY A 301 6.99 10.95 -11.32
C GLY A 301 6.64 9.56 -11.83
N GLY A 302 6.22 8.70 -10.89
CA GLY A 302 5.98 7.29 -11.14
C GLY A 302 7.25 6.53 -11.53
N ASP A 303 7.10 5.44 -12.28
CA ASP A 303 8.23 4.61 -12.68
C ASP A 303 9.29 5.37 -13.49
N ALA A 304 8.92 6.47 -14.12
CA ALA A 304 9.84 7.36 -14.82
C ALA A 304 10.91 7.97 -13.90
N MET A 305 10.61 8.11 -12.62
CA MET A 305 11.48 8.71 -11.61
C MET A 305 11.97 7.69 -10.57
N ARG A 306 11.20 6.63 -10.32
CA ARG A 306 11.53 5.64 -9.28
C ARG A 306 12.17 4.36 -9.84
N GLY A 307 11.99 4.08 -11.13
CA GLY A 307 12.03 2.74 -11.68
C GLY A 307 10.72 1.99 -11.38
N PRO A 308 10.59 0.72 -11.77
CA PRO A 308 9.38 -0.07 -11.56
C PRO A 308 8.93 -0.09 -10.10
N ALA A 309 7.71 0.36 -9.85
CA ALA A 309 7.13 0.51 -8.52
C ALA A 309 5.62 0.18 -8.54
N THR A 310 4.91 0.46 -7.46
CA THR A 310 3.47 0.22 -7.39
C THR A 310 2.67 1.36 -8.01
N VAL A 311 1.46 1.03 -8.50
CA VAL A 311 0.49 2.04 -8.99
C VAL A 311 0.19 3.10 -7.92
N VAL A 312 0.13 2.68 -6.64
CA VAL A 312 -0.16 3.58 -5.51
C VAL A 312 0.95 4.62 -5.31
N GLU A 313 2.22 4.24 -5.46
CA GLU A 313 3.34 5.18 -5.41
C GLU A 313 3.31 6.16 -6.58
N GLY A 314 2.96 5.70 -7.77
CA GLY A 314 2.74 6.57 -8.94
C GLY A 314 1.61 7.58 -8.72
N ILE A 315 0.49 7.17 -8.10
CA ILE A 315 -0.62 8.05 -7.72
C ILE A 315 -0.16 9.07 -6.66
N ALA A 316 0.67 8.67 -5.70
CA ALA A 316 1.22 9.57 -4.70
C ALA A 316 2.11 10.66 -5.34
N ASP A 317 2.99 10.31 -6.28
CA ASP A 317 3.78 11.28 -7.02
C ASP A 317 2.92 12.25 -7.82
N ALA A 318 1.86 11.75 -8.45
CA ALA A 318 0.87 12.56 -9.15
C ALA A 318 0.18 13.57 -8.21
N GLN A 319 -0.12 13.15 -6.99
CA GLN A 319 -0.70 14.03 -5.98
C GLN A 319 0.30 15.09 -5.49
N TYR A 320 1.57 14.72 -5.29
CA TYR A 320 2.62 15.70 -4.96
C TYR A 320 2.79 16.73 -6.07
N PHE A 321 2.79 16.30 -7.33
CA PHE A 321 2.80 17.22 -8.47
C PHE A 321 1.59 18.14 -8.47
N ALA A 322 0.38 17.61 -8.34
CA ALA A 322 -0.84 18.41 -8.30
C ALA A 322 -0.81 19.44 -7.16
N ASN A 323 -0.34 19.06 -5.97
CA ASN A 323 -0.19 19.99 -4.85
C ASN A 323 0.82 21.12 -5.15
N ALA A 324 1.91 20.81 -5.86
CA ALA A 324 2.88 21.84 -6.28
C ALA A 324 2.28 22.84 -7.28
N VAL A 325 1.39 22.36 -8.17
CA VAL A 325 0.67 23.19 -9.16
C VAL A 325 -0.43 24.03 -8.50
N ILE A 326 -1.19 23.42 -7.58
CA ILE A 326 -2.36 24.05 -6.93
C ILE A 326 -1.92 25.06 -5.86
N GLY A 327 -0.76 24.85 -5.23
CA GLY A 327 -0.22 25.70 -4.17
C GLY A 327 -0.76 25.41 -2.78
N GLU A 328 -1.76 24.52 -2.65
CA GLU A 328 -2.31 24.07 -1.38
C GLU A 328 -2.69 22.59 -1.47
N ALA A 329 -2.54 21.85 -0.36
CA ALA A 329 -3.04 20.50 -0.28
C ALA A 329 -4.57 20.50 -0.40
N HIS A 330 -5.09 19.92 -1.47
CA HIS A 330 -6.54 19.83 -1.67
C HIS A 330 -7.15 18.88 -0.61
N LYS A 331 -7.85 19.47 0.35
CA LYS A 331 -8.56 18.72 1.39
C LYS A 331 -9.94 18.32 0.88
N PHE A 332 -10.16 17.02 0.69
CA PHE A 332 -11.49 16.51 0.41
C PHE A 332 -12.33 16.52 1.70
N ALA A 333 -13.56 16.99 1.62
CA ALA A 333 -14.53 16.82 2.70
C ALA A 333 -14.80 15.30 2.86
N ILE A 334 -14.47 14.75 4.02
CA ILE A 334 -14.83 13.40 4.39
C ILE A 334 -16.23 13.47 5.00
N PRO A 335 -17.25 12.79 4.42
CA PRO A 335 -18.57 12.74 5.02
C PRO A 335 -18.50 12.25 6.47
N ALA A 336 -19.31 12.81 7.36
CA ALA A 336 -19.46 12.32 8.71
C ALA A 336 -19.80 10.82 8.66
N LYS A 337 -18.98 10.00 9.31
CA LYS A 337 -19.15 8.54 9.33
C LYS A 337 -20.24 8.19 10.33
N ALA A 338 -21.21 7.38 9.92
CA ALA A 338 -22.11 6.75 10.88
C ALA A 338 -21.29 5.83 11.80
N VAL A 339 -21.42 6.04 13.11
CA VAL A 339 -20.75 5.21 14.11
C VAL A 339 -21.68 4.02 14.41
N ALA A 340 -21.15 2.80 14.28
CA ALA A 340 -21.90 1.60 14.67
C ALA A 340 -22.14 1.61 16.18
N THR A 341 -23.29 1.10 16.62
CA THR A 341 -23.58 0.94 18.03
C THR A 341 -22.67 -0.13 18.64
N ARG A 342 -22.51 -0.10 19.97
CA ARG A 342 -21.72 -1.11 20.69
C ARG A 342 -22.31 -2.50 20.52
N GLU A 343 -23.64 -2.63 20.56
CA GLU A 343 -24.35 -3.89 20.37
C GLU A 343 -24.08 -4.49 19.00
N GLU A 344 -24.10 -3.67 17.93
CA GLU A 344 -23.73 -4.10 16.57
C GLU A 344 -22.28 -4.53 16.51
N ALA A 345 -21.37 -3.82 17.17
CA ALA A 345 -19.94 -4.16 17.19
C ALA A 345 -19.68 -5.49 17.92
N VAL A 346 -20.32 -5.69 19.10
CA VAL A 346 -20.19 -6.91 19.90
C VAL A 346 -20.79 -8.11 19.19
N ALA A 347 -21.98 -7.97 18.58
CA ALA A 347 -22.66 -9.04 17.86
C ALA A 347 -21.83 -9.59 16.65
N LYS A 348 -20.90 -8.78 16.12
CA LYS A 348 -20.03 -9.14 14.99
C LYS A 348 -18.59 -9.48 15.40
N LYS A 349 -18.27 -9.42 16.69
CA LYS A 349 -16.94 -9.78 17.19
C LYS A 349 -16.69 -11.29 17.00
N GLY A 350 -15.50 -11.64 16.51
CA GLY A 350 -15.10 -13.03 16.32
C GLY A 350 -15.70 -13.73 15.10
N VAL A 351 -16.46 -13.02 14.27
CA VAL A 351 -17.01 -13.60 13.03
C VAL A 351 -15.94 -13.65 11.96
N LEU A 352 -15.61 -14.83 11.48
CA LEU A 352 -14.75 -15.04 10.32
C LEU A 352 -15.53 -14.72 9.03
N CYS A 353 -14.91 -13.96 8.13
CA CYS A 353 -15.53 -13.54 6.88
C CYS A 353 -14.63 -13.85 5.68
N GLU A 354 -15.12 -14.73 4.82
CA GLU A 354 -14.47 -15.07 3.55
C GLU A 354 -14.96 -14.19 2.38
N SER A 355 -16.16 -13.63 2.48
CA SER A 355 -16.76 -12.81 1.44
C SER A 355 -16.62 -11.31 1.71
N ALA A 356 -16.47 -10.50 0.66
CA ALA A 356 -16.43 -9.05 0.75
C ALA A 356 -17.68 -8.43 1.41
N LYS A 357 -18.85 -9.03 1.23
CA LYS A 357 -20.09 -8.58 1.88
C LYS A 357 -20.04 -8.76 3.39
N CYS A 358 -19.58 -9.91 3.84
CA CYS A 358 -19.40 -10.21 5.26
C CYS A 358 -18.33 -9.29 5.86
N GLU A 359 -17.18 -9.13 5.17
CA GLU A 359 -16.09 -8.28 5.60
C GLU A 359 -16.48 -6.80 5.70
N GLY A 360 -17.26 -6.28 4.75
CA GLY A 360 -17.81 -4.94 4.82
C GLY A 360 -18.64 -4.72 6.08
N ASN A 361 -19.46 -5.69 6.46
CA ASN A 361 -20.23 -5.64 7.69
C ASN A 361 -19.34 -5.67 8.95
N ARG A 362 -18.26 -6.44 8.95
CA ARG A 362 -17.28 -6.44 10.04
C ARG A 362 -16.57 -5.10 10.16
N CYS A 363 -16.11 -4.52 9.05
CA CYS A 363 -15.37 -3.27 9.03
C CYS A 363 -16.18 -2.08 9.56
N LEU A 364 -17.48 -2.05 9.30
CA LEU A 364 -18.37 -1.00 9.79
C LEU A 364 -18.49 -0.95 11.32
N THR A 365 -18.06 -1.98 12.02
CA THR A 365 -18.12 -2.11 13.48
C THR A 365 -16.77 -1.95 14.17
N CYS A 366 -15.73 -1.50 13.47
CA CYS A 366 -14.36 -1.36 14.00
C CYS A 366 -14.12 -0.16 14.92
N ASN A 367 -15.12 0.41 15.57
CA ASN A 367 -14.96 1.46 16.60
C ASN A 367 -14.96 0.92 18.04
N VAL A 368 -14.88 -0.38 18.20
CA VAL A 368 -14.63 -1.01 19.51
C VAL A 368 -13.14 -0.93 19.81
N VAL A 369 -12.80 -0.52 21.04
CA VAL A 369 -11.41 -0.47 21.52
C VAL A 369 -10.79 -1.88 21.50
N CYS A 370 -9.53 -1.98 21.10
CA CYS A 370 -8.79 -3.24 21.20
C CYS A 370 -8.72 -3.71 22.67
N GLN A 371 -9.15 -4.93 22.92
CA GLN A 371 -9.26 -5.52 24.27
C GLN A 371 -8.25 -6.64 24.51
N VAL A 372 -7.31 -6.90 23.60
CA VAL A 372 -6.35 -8.02 23.70
C VAL A 372 -5.66 -8.05 25.07
N CYS A 373 -5.22 -6.91 25.57
CA CYS A 373 -4.57 -6.84 26.88
C CYS A 373 -5.49 -7.23 28.06
N ALA A 374 -6.80 -7.05 27.93
CA ALA A 374 -7.78 -7.52 28.90
C ALA A 374 -8.05 -9.04 28.72
N ASP A 375 -8.16 -9.52 27.50
CA ASP A 375 -8.46 -10.92 27.17
C ASP A 375 -7.34 -11.87 27.57
N VAL A 376 -6.06 -11.47 27.37
CA VAL A 376 -4.88 -12.33 27.68
C VAL A 376 -4.36 -12.19 29.10
N CYS A 377 -4.91 -11.29 29.90
CA CYS A 377 -4.44 -11.07 31.27
C CYS A 377 -4.92 -12.19 32.20
N PRO A 378 -4.03 -13.05 32.74
CA PRO A 378 -4.43 -14.18 33.57
C PRO A 378 -5.04 -13.69 34.92
N ASN A 379 -4.60 -12.54 35.38
CA ASN A 379 -5.06 -11.94 36.63
C ASN A 379 -6.20 -10.94 36.45
N ARG A 380 -6.67 -10.72 35.19
CA ARG A 380 -7.72 -9.75 34.87
C ARG A 380 -7.41 -8.32 35.31
N ALA A 381 -6.12 -7.98 35.41
CA ALA A 381 -5.66 -6.65 35.82
C ALA A 381 -5.98 -5.55 34.81
N ASN A 382 -6.22 -5.89 33.54
CA ASN A 382 -6.69 -4.96 32.51
C ASN A 382 -8.20 -5.12 32.34
N VAL A 383 -8.95 -4.06 32.60
CA VAL A 383 -10.41 -4.07 32.65
C VAL A 383 -10.96 -3.10 31.60
N VAL A 384 -11.95 -3.55 30.86
CA VAL A 384 -12.67 -2.69 29.90
C VAL A 384 -13.68 -1.85 30.65
N ILE A 385 -13.51 -0.55 30.60
CA ILE A 385 -14.42 0.44 31.20
C ILE A 385 -15.32 1.03 30.12
N GLU A 386 -16.62 0.93 30.31
CA GLU A 386 -17.62 1.53 29.44
C GLU A 386 -18.02 2.91 29.97
N LEU A 387 -17.76 3.92 29.14
CA LEU A 387 -18.05 5.32 29.45
C LEU A 387 -19.54 5.66 29.24
N PRO A 388 -20.06 6.73 29.83
CA PRO A 388 -21.46 7.12 29.70
C PRO A 388 -21.93 7.38 28.24
N ASP A 389 -21.02 7.75 27.37
CA ASP A 389 -21.25 8.02 25.94
C ASP A 389 -21.10 6.78 25.05
N GLY A 390 -20.92 5.57 25.65
CA GLY A 390 -20.76 4.31 24.95
C GLY A 390 -19.35 4.03 24.44
N ARG A 391 -18.39 4.95 24.59
CA ARG A 391 -16.98 4.67 24.33
C ARG A 391 -16.43 3.70 25.37
N GLN A 392 -15.37 2.99 24.98
CA GLN A 392 -14.66 2.06 25.86
C GLN A 392 -13.22 2.50 26.06
N GLN A 393 -12.69 2.24 27.26
CA GLN A 393 -11.30 2.45 27.60
C GLN A 393 -10.77 1.27 28.43
N ILE A 394 -9.47 1.06 28.43
CA ILE A 394 -8.83 0.03 29.25
C ILE A 394 -8.26 0.68 30.49
N LEU A 395 -8.71 0.22 31.63
CA LEU A 395 -8.15 0.53 32.97
C LEU A 395 -7.18 -0.59 33.36
N HIS A 396 -6.01 -0.23 33.82
CA HIS A 396 -5.12 -1.16 34.53
C HIS A 396 -5.37 -1.09 36.02
N VAL A 397 -5.44 -2.22 36.72
CA VAL A 397 -5.61 -2.30 38.17
C VAL A 397 -4.31 -2.86 38.78
N ASP A 398 -3.53 -1.99 39.36
CA ASP A 398 -2.18 -2.29 39.86
C ASP A 398 -2.13 -3.51 40.79
N ARG A 399 -2.96 -3.54 41.84
CA ARG A 399 -3.02 -4.64 42.82
C ARG A 399 -3.31 -6.02 42.21
N MET A 400 -3.95 -6.06 41.02
CA MET A 400 -4.28 -7.31 40.33
C MET A 400 -3.15 -7.76 39.40
N CYS A 401 -2.17 -6.92 39.15
CA CYS A 401 -1.07 -7.18 38.23
C CYS A 401 0.11 -7.84 38.93
N ASN A 402 0.66 -8.90 38.31
CA ASN A 402 1.91 -9.52 38.74
C ASN A 402 3.04 -9.30 37.72
N GLU A 403 2.87 -8.32 36.83
CA GLU A 403 3.82 -7.95 35.78
C GLU A 403 4.34 -9.13 34.93
N CYS A 404 3.49 -10.13 34.67
CA CYS A 404 3.88 -11.33 33.86
C CYS A 404 4.20 -11.02 32.40
N GLY A 405 3.90 -9.83 31.92
CA GLY A 405 4.23 -9.39 30.55
C GLY A 405 3.30 -9.91 29.43
N ASN A 406 2.34 -10.80 29.70
CA ASN A 406 1.46 -11.35 28.66
C ASN A 406 0.76 -10.25 27.85
N CYS A 407 0.24 -9.22 28.48
CA CYS A 407 -0.44 -8.12 27.81
C CYS A 407 0.49 -7.33 26.86
N ALA A 408 1.79 -7.30 27.13
CA ALA A 408 2.77 -6.69 26.23
C ALA A 408 3.12 -7.62 25.08
N VAL A 409 3.34 -8.92 25.34
CA VAL A 409 3.66 -9.93 24.31
C VAL A 409 2.58 -10.02 23.23
N PHE A 410 1.31 -9.93 23.63
CA PHE A 410 0.16 -10.02 22.72
C PHE A 410 -0.34 -8.64 22.26
N CYS A 411 0.32 -7.54 22.62
CA CYS A 411 -0.10 -6.20 22.20
C CYS A 411 0.18 -5.95 20.72
N PRO A 412 -0.84 -5.66 19.91
CA PRO A 412 -0.65 -5.40 18.47
C PRO A 412 0.06 -4.07 18.17
N TYR A 413 0.34 -3.26 19.19
CA TYR A 413 0.95 -1.94 19.07
C TYR A 413 2.34 -1.84 19.70
N ASP A 414 2.97 -2.97 20.00
CA ASP A 414 4.26 -3.02 20.72
C ASP A 414 4.27 -2.20 22.03
N SER A 415 3.10 -2.13 22.68
CA SER A 415 2.90 -1.39 23.94
C SER A 415 3.05 -2.33 25.14
N ALA A 416 3.37 -1.78 26.28
CA ALA A 416 3.36 -2.48 27.57
C ALA A 416 2.13 -2.04 28.41
N PRO A 417 0.93 -2.61 28.16
CA PRO A 417 -0.31 -2.14 28.77
C PRO A 417 -0.30 -2.05 30.29
N TYR A 418 0.45 -2.93 30.96
CA TYR A 418 0.62 -2.92 32.41
C TYR A 418 1.41 -1.70 32.96
N ARG A 419 2.07 -0.93 32.06
CA ARG A 419 2.80 0.31 32.38
C ARG A 419 2.20 1.55 31.71
N GLU A 420 1.55 1.38 30.59
CA GLU A 420 1.13 2.50 29.74
C GLU A 420 -0.37 2.81 29.82
N LYS A 421 -1.18 1.87 30.32
CA LYS A 421 -2.61 2.13 30.51
C LYS A 421 -2.84 2.95 31.78
N PHE A 422 -3.88 3.80 31.73
CA PHE A 422 -4.29 4.56 32.90
C PHE A 422 -4.60 3.62 34.06
N THR A 423 -3.94 3.80 35.23
CA THR A 423 -3.86 2.81 36.31
C THR A 423 -4.68 3.21 37.52
N LEU A 424 -5.45 2.27 38.05
CA LEU A 424 -6.09 2.38 39.37
C LEU A 424 -5.12 1.82 40.40
N PHE A 425 -4.66 2.67 41.31
CA PHE A 425 -3.89 2.30 42.48
C PHE A 425 -4.82 2.21 43.69
N LEU A 426 -4.61 1.22 44.55
CA LEU A 426 -5.44 1.00 45.75
C LEU A 426 -4.71 1.33 47.02
N THR A 427 -3.40 1.53 46.97
CA THR A 427 -2.58 1.90 48.13
C THR A 427 -1.66 3.06 47.74
N ARG A 428 -1.30 3.84 48.78
CA ARG A 428 -0.33 4.92 48.59
C ARG A 428 1.06 4.38 48.23
N GLU A 429 1.44 3.26 48.81
CA GLU A 429 2.69 2.57 48.51
C GLU A 429 2.78 2.17 47.02
N GLY A 430 1.78 1.46 46.46
CA GLY A 430 1.74 1.09 45.08
C GLY A 430 1.74 2.32 44.15
N PHE A 431 1.05 3.41 44.53
CA PHE A 431 1.09 4.65 43.76
C PHE A 431 2.49 5.28 43.75
N ASP A 432 3.20 5.31 44.88
CA ASP A 432 4.50 5.94 44.99
C ASP A 432 5.64 5.10 44.39
N GLU A 433 5.56 3.77 44.45
CA GLU A 433 6.51 2.83 43.81
C GLU A 433 6.42 2.83 42.29
N SER A 434 5.24 3.01 41.75
CA SER A 434 5.01 3.01 40.30
C SER A 434 5.25 4.41 39.68
N VAL A 435 6.50 4.79 39.51
CA VAL A 435 6.90 6.16 39.09
C VAL A 435 6.47 6.55 37.69
N ASN A 436 6.17 5.60 36.80
CA ASN A 436 5.95 5.84 35.36
C ASN A 436 4.48 5.75 34.94
N ASN A 437 3.64 5.00 35.67
CA ASN A 437 2.26 4.80 35.27
C ASN A 437 1.44 6.04 35.53
N GLN A 438 0.78 6.56 34.50
CA GLN A 438 -0.29 7.54 34.72
C GLN A 438 -1.49 6.83 35.34
N GLY A 439 -2.19 7.49 36.24
CA GLY A 439 -3.31 6.85 36.93
C GLY A 439 -3.80 7.65 38.12
N PHE A 440 -4.60 7.00 38.96
CA PHE A 440 -5.18 7.64 40.13
C PHE A 440 -5.29 6.69 41.31
N LEU A 441 -5.25 7.28 42.51
CA LEU A 441 -5.48 6.64 43.80
C LEU A 441 -6.72 7.28 44.45
N PRO A 442 -7.79 6.54 44.74
CA PRO A 442 -8.95 7.05 45.51
C PRO A 442 -8.55 7.45 46.93
N LEU A 443 -8.92 8.65 47.37
CA LEU A 443 -8.67 9.17 48.71
C LEU A 443 -9.91 9.11 49.60
N GLY A 444 -11.02 8.63 49.07
CA GLY A 444 -12.31 8.56 49.73
C GLY A 444 -13.31 9.58 49.19
N GLY A 445 -14.59 9.20 49.14
CA GLY A 445 -15.63 9.98 48.46
C GLY A 445 -15.32 10.11 46.98
N LYS A 446 -15.27 11.34 46.45
CA LYS A 446 -14.91 11.64 45.06
C LYS A 446 -13.56 12.35 44.95
N LYS A 447 -12.73 12.25 45.97
CA LYS A 447 -11.36 12.78 45.95
C LYS A 447 -10.39 11.73 45.46
N VAL A 448 -9.47 12.14 44.63
CA VAL A 448 -8.45 11.28 44.03
C VAL A 448 -7.09 11.98 44.00
N LEU A 449 -6.04 11.21 44.22
CA LEU A 449 -4.69 11.64 43.89
C LEU A 449 -4.37 11.16 42.45
N VAL A 450 -4.01 12.05 41.55
CA VAL A 450 -3.81 11.75 40.15
C VAL A 450 -2.36 11.98 39.76
N ARG A 451 -1.81 11.05 38.96
CA ARG A 451 -0.55 11.23 38.22
C ARG A 451 -0.88 11.33 36.74
N LEU A 452 -0.62 12.50 36.14
CA LEU A 452 -0.84 12.78 34.73
C LEU A 452 0.30 13.66 34.21
N ASP A 453 0.89 13.30 33.06
CA ASP A 453 2.00 14.03 32.43
C ASP A 453 3.14 14.38 33.43
N SER A 454 3.55 13.39 34.20
CA SER A 454 4.58 13.50 35.25
C SER A 454 4.24 14.46 36.43
N LYS A 455 3.02 14.97 36.50
CA LYS A 455 2.53 15.78 37.63
C LYS A 455 1.68 14.94 38.55
N VAL A 456 1.80 15.20 39.85
CA VAL A 456 0.97 14.57 40.87
C VAL A 456 0.19 15.67 41.59
N PHE A 457 -1.13 15.52 41.64
CA PHE A 457 -2.02 16.50 42.27
C PHE A 457 -3.31 15.82 42.76
N GLU A 458 -3.96 16.45 43.75
CA GLU A 458 -5.27 16.01 44.20
C GLU A 458 -6.37 16.68 43.37
N ALA A 459 -7.41 15.93 43.10
CA ALA A 459 -8.63 16.42 42.44
C ALA A 459 -9.88 15.98 43.19
N ASP A 460 -10.86 16.86 43.29
CA ASP A 460 -12.17 16.59 43.83
C ASP A 460 -13.18 16.65 42.66
N LEU A 461 -13.82 15.53 42.34
CA LEU A 461 -14.75 15.44 41.20
C LEU A 461 -16.11 16.09 41.47
N ASP A 462 -16.39 16.51 42.69
CA ASP A 462 -17.57 17.31 43.03
C ASP A 462 -17.30 18.83 43.00
N ALA A 463 -16.04 19.22 42.77
CA ALA A 463 -15.62 20.61 42.70
C ALA A 463 -14.91 20.90 41.39
N LYS A 464 -14.73 22.18 41.06
CA LYS A 464 -13.90 22.57 39.90
C LYS A 464 -12.47 22.09 40.14
N ASN A 465 -11.94 21.35 39.19
CA ASN A 465 -10.61 20.75 39.24
C ASN A 465 -9.85 20.97 37.92
N ASP A 466 -8.57 20.61 37.87
CA ASP A 466 -7.69 20.79 36.75
C ASP A 466 -7.56 19.52 35.84
N LEU A 467 -8.46 18.54 35.98
CA LEU A 467 -8.46 17.35 35.14
C LEU A 467 -8.96 17.66 33.74
N PRO A 468 -8.34 17.05 32.69
CA PRO A 468 -8.97 17.00 31.40
C PRO A 468 -10.34 16.30 31.47
N ALA A 469 -11.34 16.85 30.79
CA ALA A 469 -12.72 16.37 30.86
C ALA A 469 -12.87 14.85 30.59
N ASP A 470 -12.09 14.30 29.67
CA ASP A 470 -12.11 12.86 29.37
C ASP A 470 -11.60 12.01 30.52
N ILE A 471 -10.55 12.48 31.21
CA ILE A 471 -9.97 11.80 32.41
C ILE A 471 -10.91 11.91 33.59
N GLU A 472 -11.54 13.06 33.79
CA GLU A 472 -12.53 13.25 34.82
C GLU A 472 -13.71 12.29 34.69
N VAL A 473 -14.30 12.21 33.48
CA VAL A 473 -15.39 11.29 33.14
C VAL A 473 -14.95 9.84 33.35
N PHE A 474 -13.72 9.50 32.98
CA PHE A 474 -13.19 8.15 33.15
C PHE A 474 -13.06 7.77 34.62
N ILE A 475 -12.40 8.61 35.42
CA ILE A 475 -12.24 8.39 36.88
C ILE A 475 -13.61 8.30 37.57
N TRP A 476 -14.50 9.26 37.27
CA TRP A 476 -15.85 9.26 37.79
C TRP A 476 -16.62 7.95 37.49
N THR A 477 -16.48 7.47 36.25
CA THR A 477 -17.11 6.22 35.82
C THR A 477 -16.57 5.04 36.61
N VAL A 478 -15.24 4.97 36.81
CA VAL A 478 -14.61 3.89 37.59
C VAL A 478 -15.10 3.93 39.03
N LEU A 479 -15.09 5.08 39.68
CA LEU A 479 -15.51 5.23 41.05
C LEU A 479 -16.99 4.89 41.29
N THR A 480 -17.84 5.09 40.29
CA THR A 480 -19.30 4.91 40.46
C THR A 480 -19.80 3.57 39.91
N LYS A 481 -19.41 3.19 38.69
CA LYS A 481 -19.92 1.98 38.04
C LYS A 481 -19.03 0.74 38.26
N TYR A 482 -17.77 0.95 38.55
CA TYR A 482 -16.77 -0.12 38.73
C TYR A 482 -16.18 -0.14 40.16
N ALA A 483 -16.94 0.34 41.12
CA ALA A 483 -16.52 0.43 42.53
C ALA A 483 -16.01 -0.89 43.11
N TYR A 484 -16.46 -2.04 42.58
CA TYR A 484 -16.01 -3.36 42.97
C TYR A 484 -14.50 -3.61 42.70
N LEU A 485 -13.86 -2.81 41.86
CA LEU A 485 -12.42 -2.89 41.61
C LEU A 485 -11.60 -2.34 42.77
N MET A 486 -12.23 -1.62 43.67
CA MET A 486 -11.56 -0.98 44.82
C MET A 486 -11.58 -1.82 46.12
N GLY A 487 -12.21 -2.98 46.08
CA GLY A 487 -12.16 -3.93 47.21
C GLY A 487 -13.48 -4.41 47.67
#